data_ff002971650ff8bd2a3156e76ff2090d
#
_entry.id   ff002971650ff8bd2a3156e76ff2090d
#
_cell.length_a   1.000
_cell.length_b   1.000
_cell.length_c   1.000
_cell.angle_alpha   90.00
_cell.angle_beta   90.00
_cell.angle_gamma   90.00
#
_symmetry.space_group_name_H-M   'P 1'
#
loop_
_entity.id
_entity.type
_entity.pdbx_description
1 polymer ?
#
loop_
_entity_poly.entity_id
_entity_poly.type
_entity_poly.pdbx_seq_one_letter_code
_entity_poly.pdbx_strand_id
1 'polypeptide(L)'
;AALAILAGSMAWAGGQLAQGLWAPLTDLTLWSTYQLLSVFYADVYTDPELAILGVNSFVVEIAPSCSGFEGIALITVFTTLYLGLFRKELRFPAALLLFPVGIVVIWMTNILRIVVLVSIGALLSPDIAVGGFHSQAGWIGFSIVALGVIFLAHRFFLAPPAGTGLTTQHYFPNMRSALSLLTPLLAMMATSMIGVALSGDFAFL
;
A
#
# COMPACT_ATOMS: atom_id res chain seq x y z
N ALA A 1 34.46 3.29 -4.87
CA ALA A 1 34.44 3.51 -3.41
C ALA A 1 33.48 4.67 -3.04
N ALA A 2 33.63 5.87 -3.61
CA ALA A 2 32.81 7.07 -3.26
C ALA A 2 31.30 6.87 -3.46
N LEU A 3 30.87 6.28 -4.59
CA LEU A 3 29.46 5.97 -4.88
C LEU A 3 28.87 4.97 -3.89
N ALA A 4 29.64 3.97 -3.47
CA ALA A 4 29.17 2.98 -2.49
C ALA A 4 28.98 3.60 -1.09
N ILE A 5 29.89 4.49 -0.68
CA ILE A 5 29.78 5.22 0.58
C ILE A 5 28.57 6.16 0.54
N LEU A 6 28.36 6.85 -0.57
CA LEU A 6 27.21 7.75 -0.75
C LEU A 6 25.88 6.99 -0.74
N ALA A 7 25.81 5.87 -1.43
CA ALA A 7 24.63 5.00 -1.41
C ALA A 7 24.35 4.41 0.01
N GLY A 8 25.41 3.98 0.70
CA GLY A 8 25.29 3.46 2.07
C GLY A 8 24.85 4.53 3.07
N SER A 9 25.39 5.75 2.98
CA SER A 9 25.00 6.86 3.86
C SER A 9 23.57 7.34 3.58
N MET A 10 23.14 7.36 2.32
CA MET A 10 21.75 7.66 1.96
C MET A 10 20.77 6.59 2.46
N ALA A 11 21.13 5.32 2.33
CA ALA A 11 20.32 4.22 2.85
C ALA A 11 20.22 4.26 4.37
N TRP A 12 21.33 4.53 5.08
CA TRP A 12 21.34 4.68 6.52
C TRP A 12 20.50 5.88 6.98
N ALA A 13 20.69 7.07 6.37
CA ALA A 13 19.91 8.26 6.69
C ALA A 13 18.40 8.05 6.39
N GLY A 14 18.07 7.37 5.29
CA GLY A 14 16.70 6.99 4.98
C GLY A 14 16.09 6.06 6.03
N GLY A 15 16.87 5.10 6.55
CA GLY A 15 16.46 4.22 7.65
C GLY A 15 16.18 4.98 8.96
N GLN A 16 17.02 5.96 9.31
CA GLN A 16 16.82 6.81 10.51
C GLN A 16 15.56 7.69 10.37
N LEU A 17 15.35 8.29 9.20
CA LEU A 17 14.13 9.05 8.92
C LEU A 17 12.88 8.18 8.99
N ALA A 18 12.95 6.97 8.46
CA ALA A 18 11.87 6.00 8.52
C ALA A 18 11.49 5.65 9.97
N GLN A 19 12.48 5.41 10.82
CA GLN A 19 12.25 5.13 12.26
C GLN A 19 11.59 6.30 12.99
N GLY A 20 11.97 7.54 12.67
CA GLY A 20 11.37 8.74 13.27
C GLY A 20 9.91 8.99 12.84
N LEU A 21 9.54 8.55 11.64
CA LEU A 21 8.17 8.69 11.12
C LEU A 21 7.25 7.55 11.56
N TRP A 22 7.82 6.47 11.98
CA TRP A 22 7.09 5.24 12.27
C TRP A 22 6.23 5.33 13.53
N ALA A 23 6.76 5.78 14.66
CA ALA A 23 6.01 5.88 15.91
C ALA A 23 4.73 6.73 15.77
N PRO A 24 4.79 7.99 15.27
CA PRO A 24 3.59 8.79 15.07
C PRO A 24 2.59 8.17 14.07
N LEU A 25 3.05 7.42 13.08
CA LEU A 25 2.15 6.74 12.15
C LEU A 25 1.45 5.55 12.81
N THR A 26 2.15 4.80 13.67
CA THR A 26 1.56 3.71 14.47
C THR A 26 0.47 4.24 15.39
N ASP A 27 0.73 5.33 16.11
CA ASP A 27 -0.24 5.98 17.00
C ASP A 27 -1.48 6.46 16.23
N LEU A 28 -1.27 7.10 15.08
CA LEU A 28 -2.36 7.56 14.23
C LEU A 28 -3.19 6.39 13.66
N THR A 29 -2.53 5.31 13.28
CA THR A 29 -3.19 4.09 12.78
C THR A 29 -3.97 3.41 13.89
N LEU A 30 -3.39 3.27 15.09
CA LEU A 30 -4.05 2.75 16.27
C LEU A 30 -5.32 3.54 16.60
N TRP A 31 -5.18 4.87 16.73
CA TRP A 31 -6.30 5.75 17.04
C TRP A 31 -7.41 5.66 15.98
N SER A 32 -7.05 5.72 14.70
CA SER A 32 -8.03 5.68 13.61
C SER A 32 -8.74 4.33 13.54
N THR A 33 -8.01 3.23 13.77
CA THR A 33 -8.58 1.87 13.81
C THR A 33 -9.51 1.71 15.00
N TYR A 34 -9.12 2.22 16.19
CA TYR A 34 -9.97 2.23 17.37
C TYR A 34 -11.28 2.97 17.11
N GLN A 35 -11.22 4.18 16.55
CA GLN A 35 -12.41 4.97 16.22
C GLN A 35 -13.34 4.22 15.27
N LEU A 36 -12.78 3.56 14.25
CA LEU A 36 -13.58 2.83 13.28
C LEU A 36 -14.20 1.55 13.88
N LEU A 37 -13.46 0.81 14.72
CA LEU A 37 -14.00 -0.36 15.43
C LEU A 37 -15.09 0.03 16.43
N SER A 38 -14.94 1.15 17.12
CA SER A 38 -15.92 1.65 18.10
C SER A 38 -17.29 2.02 17.47
N VAL A 39 -17.35 2.16 16.14
CA VAL A 39 -18.63 2.32 15.43
C VAL A 39 -19.41 1.00 15.39
N PHE A 40 -18.71 -0.13 15.35
CA PHE A 40 -19.32 -1.48 15.17
C PHE A 40 -19.39 -2.28 16.47
N TYR A 41 -18.51 -2.01 17.44
CA TYR A 41 -18.37 -2.76 18.67
C TYR A 41 -18.42 -1.81 19.88
N ALA A 42 -19.18 -2.20 20.91
CA ALA A 42 -19.32 -1.39 22.12
C ALA A 42 -18.09 -1.46 23.03
N ASP A 43 -17.45 -2.64 23.07
CA ASP A 43 -16.29 -2.90 23.93
C ASP A 43 -15.05 -3.15 23.09
N VAL A 44 -14.32 -2.05 22.78
CA VAL A 44 -13.02 -2.09 22.09
C VAL A 44 -11.93 -1.85 23.11
N TYR A 45 -11.06 -2.83 23.31
CA TYR A 45 -9.86 -2.69 24.13
C TYR A 45 -8.75 -2.00 23.34
N THR A 46 -8.04 -1.09 23.97
CA THR A 46 -6.83 -0.47 23.39
C THR A 46 -5.81 -0.15 24.48
N ASP A 47 -4.55 -0.39 24.17
CA ASP A 47 -3.39 0.01 24.97
C ASP A 47 -2.41 0.77 24.07
N PRO A 48 -2.37 2.11 24.17
CA PRO A 48 -1.50 2.94 23.33
C PRO A 48 0.00 2.73 23.59
N GLU A 49 0.41 2.35 24.82
CA GLU A 49 1.83 2.16 25.15
C GLU A 49 2.40 0.92 24.46
N LEU A 50 1.58 -0.12 24.34
CA LEU A 50 1.94 -1.37 23.70
C LEU A 50 1.46 -1.45 22.24
N ALA A 51 0.82 -0.40 21.73
CA ALA A 51 0.19 -0.37 20.39
C ALA A 51 -0.79 -1.55 20.18
N ILE A 52 -1.53 -1.92 21.22
CA ILE A 52 -2.44 -3.06 21.24
C ILE A 52 -3.88 -2.60 21.04
N LEU A 53 -4.63 -3.38 20.26
CA LEU A 53 -6.04 -3.14 19.97
C LEU A 53 -6.77 -4.49 19.86
N GLY A 54 -8.01 -4.54 20.33
CA GLY A 54 -8.79 -5.77 20.24
C GLY A 54 -10.27 -5.62 20.52
N VAL A 55 -11.00 -6.68 20.22
CA VAL A 55 -12.45 -6.82 20.49
C VAL A 55 -12.67 -8.21 21.08
N ASN A 56 -13.49 -8.30 22.11
CA ASN A 56 -13.74 -9.53 22.88
C ASN A 56 -12.43 -10.13 23.42
N SER A 57 -12.14 -11.38 23.05
CA SER A 57 -10.92 -12.11 23.42
C SER A 57 -9.81 -12.03 22.38
N PHE A 58 -10.05 -11.41 21.24
CA PHE A 58 -9.06 -11.29 20.16
C PHE A 58 -8.36 -9.92 20.19
N VAL A 59 -7.06 -9.95 20.42
CA VAL A 59 -6.22 -8.76 20.58
C VAL A 59 -5.05 -8.85 19.60
N VAL A 60 -4.72 -7.75 18.94
CA VAL A 60 -3.60 -7.64 18.02
C VAL A 60 -2.69 -6.48 18.41
N GLU A 61 -1.39 -6.66 18.21
CA GLU A 61 -0.41 -5.57 18.25
C GLU A 61 -0.29 -4.95 16.86
N ILE A 62 -0.33 -3.63 16.79
CA ILE A 62 -0.04 -2.90 15.56
C ILE A 62 1.47 -2.81 15.41
N ALA A 63 2.06 -3.91 14.95
CA ALA A 63 3.48 -3.98 14.64
C ALA A 63 3.86 -2.93 13.56
N PRO A 64 5.14 -2.64 13.41
CA PRO A 64 5.67 -1.73 12.38
C PRO A 64 5.18 -2.01 10.97
N SER A 65 5.17 -3.25 10.59
CA SER A 65 4.66 -3.73 9.31
C SER A 65 3.15 -3.49 9.13
N CYS A 66 2.40 -3.35 10.23
CA CYS A 66 0.97 -3.06 10.25
C CYS A 66 0.63 -1.58 10.40
N SER A 67 1.62 -0.71 10.67
CA SER A 67 1.42 0.74 10.83
C SER A 67 0.97 1.44 9.54
N GLY A 68 1.09 0.77 8.38
CA GLY A 68 0.85 1.32 7.05
C GLY A 68 2.08 1.91 6.39
N PHE A 69 3.22 1.98 7.11
CA PHE A 69 4.47 2.55 6.59
C PHE A 69 4.96 1.83 5.34
N GLU A 70 4.91 0.50 5.33
CA GLU A 70 5.31 -0.33 4.19
C GLU A 70 4.46 -0.02 2.95
N GLY A 71 3.13 0.05 3.11
CA GLY A 71 2.22 0.40 2.03
C GLY A 71 2.49 1.80 1.46
N ILE A 72 2.75 2.79 2.35
CA ILE A 72 3.11 4.16 1.95
C ILE A 72 4.42 4.18 1.17
N ALA A 73 5.44 3.45 1.62
CA ALA A 73 6.72 3.36 0.93
C ALA A 73 6.55 2.73 -0.46
N LEU A 74 5.82 1.62 -0.56
CA LEU A 74 5.56 0.93 -1.81
C LEU A 74 4.79 1.79 -2.82
N ILE A 75 3.71 2.46 -2.39
CA ILE A 75 2.92 3.31 -3.29
C ILE A 75 3.70 4.55 -3.73
N THR A 76 4.58 5.07 -2.88
CA THR A 76 5.46 6.20 -3.21
C THR A 76 6.47 5.79 -4.28
N VAL A 77 7.14 4.64 -4.12
CA VAL A 77 8.06 4.10 -5.13
C VAL A 77 7.33 3.83 -6.45
N PHE A 78 6.18 3.15 -6.37
CA PHE A 78 5.35 2.87 -7.53
C PHE A 78 4.95 4.14 -8.28
N THR A 79 4.43 5.14 -7.57
CA THR A 79 4.00 6.42 -8.16
C THR A 79 5.19 7.17 -8.76
N THR A 80 6.35 7.14 -8.10
CA THR A 80 7.59 7.77 -8.62
C THR A 80 7.99 7.15 -9.95
N LEU A 81 8.06 5.81 -10.01
CA LEU A 81 8.40 5.10 -11.24
C LEU A 81 7.36 5.34 -12.33
N TYR A 82 6.08 5.28 -11.99
CA TYR A 82 4.99 5.52 -12.91
C TYR A 82 5.05 6.94 -13.52
N LEU A 83 5.17 7.97 -12.68
CA LEU A 83 5.27 9.36 -13.15
C LEU A 83 6.56 9.60 -13.95
N GLY A 84 7.66 8.95 -13.58
CA GLY A 84 8.92 9.02 -14.33
C GLY A 84 8.80 8.45 -15.74
N LEU A 85 8.22 7.24 -15.86
CA LEU A 85 8.04 6.54 -17.13
C LEU A 85 7.05 7.23 -18.05
N PHE A 86 5.94 7.74 -17.51
CA PHE A 86 4.87 8.40 -18.28
C PHE A 86 4.93 9.93 -18.26
N ARG A 87 6.08 10.51 -17.89
CA ARG A 87 6.25 11.95 -17.73
C ARG A 87 5.81 12.77 -18.95
N LYS A 88 6.02 12.25 -20.16
CA LYS A 88 5.67 12.93 -21.41
C LYS A 88 4.18 12.91 -21.73
N GLU A 89 3.45 11.98 -21.12
CA GLU A 89 2.03 11.75 -21.34
C GLU A 89 1.15 12.40 -20.28
N LEU A 90 1.77 12.81 -19.16
CA LEU A 90 1.05 13.35 -18.00
C LEU A 90 1.22 14.87 -17.88
N ARG A 91 0.17 15.55 -17.42
CA ARG A 91 0.16 16.98 -17.14
C ARG A 91 0.91 17.29 -15.84
N PHE A 92 2.15 17.70 -15.95
CA PHE A 92 2.90 18.23 -14.84
C PHE A 92 2.65 19.74 -14.68
N PRO A 93 2.60 20.30 -13.42
CA PRO A 93 2.83 19.60 -12.13
C PRO A 93 1.62 18.89 -11.53
N ALA A 94 0.42 18.96 -12.15
CA ALA A 94 -0.81 18.44 -11.59
C ALA A 94 -0.75 16.93 -11.26
N ALA A 95 -0.02 16.14 -12.05
CA ALA A 95 0.17 14.72 -11.82
C ALA A 95 0.85 14.39 -10.48
N LEU A 96 1.55 15.35 -9.86
CA LEU A 96 2.15 15.18 -8.52
C LEU A 96 1.11 15.00 -7.43
N LEU A 97 -0.15 15.39 -7.65
CA LEU A 97 -1.25 15.12 -6.73
C LEU A 97 -1.53 13.62 -6.53
N LEU A 98 -1.06 12.76 -7.43
CA LEU A 98 -1.16 11.31 -7.26
C LEU A 98 -0.38 10.80 -6.04
N PHE A 99 0.68 11.50 -5.59
CA PHE A 99 1.41 11.15 -4.37
C PHE A 99 0.54 11.25 -3.11
N PRO A 100 0.03 12.44 -2.74
CA PRO A 100 -0.78 12.55 -1.53
C PRO A 100 -2.06 11.72 -1.61
N VAL A 101 -2.68 11.59 -2.77
CA VAL A 101 -3.86 10.75 -2.95
C VAL A 101 -3.52 9.28 -2.73
N GLY A 102 -2.45 8.78 -3.36
CA GLY A 102 -2.00 7.39 -3.20
C GLY A 102 -1.63 7.07 -1.75
N ILE A 103 -0.92 7.98 -1.07
CA ILE A 103 -0.52 7.82 0.34
C ILE A 103 -1.75 7.74 1.26
N VAL A 104 -2.70 8.64 1.10
CA VAL A 104 -3.93 8.64 1.92
C VAL A 104 -4.75 7.38 1.67
N VAL A 105 -4.94 6.99 0.42
CA VAL A 105 -5.77 5.83 0.07
C VAL A 105 -5.12 4.53 0.56
N ILE A 106 -3.81 4.35 0.40
CA ILE A 106 -3.14 3.12 0.88
C ILE A 106 -3.17 3.02 2.40
N TRP A 107 -3.00 4.14 3.11
CA TRP A 107 -3.11 4.18 4.56
C TRP A 107 -4.52 3.87 5.05
N MET A 108 -5.56 4.43 4.42
CA MET A 108 -6.95 4.09 4.71
C MET A 108 -7.26 2.61 4.44
N THR A 109 -6.71 2.06 3.36
CA THR A 109 -6.81 0.62 3.05
C THR A 109 -6.17 -0.23 4.14
N ASN A 110 -5.04 0.22 4.71
CA ASN A 110 -4.39 -0.47 5.82
C ASN A 110 -5.26 -0.43 7.10
N ILE A 111 -5.86 0.70 7.45
CA ILE A 111 -6.80 0.79 8.58
C ILE A 111 -7.96 -0.18 8.39
N LEU A 112 -8.59 -0.17 7.21
CA LEU A 112 -9.68 -1.08 6.90
C LEU A 112 -9.26 -2.55 7.00
N ARG A 113 -8.05 -2.89 6.54
CA ARG A 113 -7.46 -4.22 6.69
C ARG A 113 -7.39 -4.64 8.16
N ILE A 114 -6.91 -3.77 9.06
CA ILE A 114 -6.82 -4.07 10.49
C ILE A 114 -8.21 -4.25 11.11
N VAL A 115 -9.16 -3.38 10.78
CA VAL A 115 -10.56 -3.50 11.25
C VAL A 115 -11.16 -4.84 10.84
N VAL A 116 -10.99 -5.24 9.58
CA VAL A 116 -11.50 -6.54 9.09
C VAL A 116 -10.76 -7.70 9.76
N LEU A 117 -9.44 -7.59 9.94
CA LEU A 117 -8.62 -8.60 10.63
C LEU A 117 -9.15 -8.85 12.06
N VAL A 118 -9.33 -7.77 12.83
CA VAL A 118 -9.84 -7.86 14.22
C VAL A 118 -11.25 -8.42 14.23
N SER A 119 -12.10 -8.01 13.29
CA SER A 119 -13.48 -8.52 13.18
C SER A 119 -13.53 -10.01 12.84
N ILE A 120 -12.67 -10.48 11.93
CA ILE A 120 -12.56 -11.91 11.60
C ILE A 120 -12.05 -12.70 12.81
N GLY A 121 -11.02 -12.20 13.50
CA GLY A 121 -10.46 -12.86 14.67
C GLY A 121 -11.43 -12.95 15.85
N ALA A 122 -12.24 -11.90 16.05
CA ALA A 122 -13.22 -11.83 17.12
C ALA A 122 -14.51 -12.63 16.86
N LEU A 123 -14.95 -12.74 15.59
CA LEU A 123 -16.24 -13.32 15.23
C LEU A 123 -16.13 -14.74 14.64
N LEU A 124 -15.03 -15.06 13.95
CA LEU A 124 -14.88 -16.36 13.28
C LEU A 124 -13.76 -17.21 13.92
N SER A 125 -12.49 -16.87 13.62
CA SER A 125 -11.35 -17.64 14.11
C SER A 125 -10.06 -16.79 14.06
N PRO A 126 -9.27 -16.81 15.14
CA PRO A 126 -7.93 -16.24 15.17
C PRO A 126 -7.01 -16.80 14.08
N ASP A 127 -7.07 -18.10 13.83
CA ASP A 127 -6.20 -18.77 12.84
C ASP A 127 -6.49 -18.28 11.41
N ILE A 128 -7.73 -18.05 11.05
CA ILE A 128 -8.11 -17.49 9.74
C ILE A 128 -7.65 -16.03 9.63
N ALA A 129 -7.81 -15.27 10.71
CA ALA A 129 -7.41 -13.86 10.73
C ALA A 129 -5.91 -13.70 10.51
N VAL A 130 -5.09 -14.39 11.29
CA VAL A 130 -3.63 -14.24 11.27
C VAL A 130 -3.00 -15.03 10.13
N GLY A 131 -3.38 -16.30 9.94
CA GLY A 131 -2.73 -17.20 8.98
C GLY A 131 -3.07 -16.90 7.52
N GLY A 132 -4.34 -16.61 7.21
CA GLY A 132 -4.79 -16.45 5.83
C GLY A 132 -4.99 -14.99 5.41
N PHE A 133 -5.78 -14.26 6.18
CA PHE A 133 -6.22 -12.92 5.80
C PHE A 133 -5.10 -11.88 5.84
N HIS A 134 -4.25 -11.91 6.87
CA HIS A 134 -3.27 -10.84 7.13
C HIS A 134 -2.34 -10.58 5.94
N SER A 135 -1.70 -11.60 5.39
CA SER A 135 -0.75 -11.45 4.29
C SER A 135 -1.45 -11.16 2.95
N GLN A 136 -2.56 -11.86 2.67
CA GLN A 136 -3.26 -11.73 1.40
C GLN A 136 -3.96 -10.37 1.24
N ALA A 137 -4.59 -9.86 2.30
CA ALA A 137 -5.28 -8.58 2.27
C ALA A 137 -4.33 -7.40 2.01
N GLY A 138 -3.09 -7.44 2.53
CA GLY A 138 -2.09 -6.41 2.26
C GLY A 138 -1.72 -6.32 0.79
N TRP A 139 -1.45 -7.47 0.17
CA TRP A 139 -1.09 -7.54 -1.24
C TRP A 139 -2.25 -7.14 -2.18
N ILE A 140 -3.45 -7.65 -1.91
CA ILE A 140 -4.65 -7.30 -2.68
C ILE A 140 -4.95 -5.80 -2.56
N GLY A 141 -4.90 -5.26 -1.34
CA GLY A 141 -5.12 -3.85 -1.07
C GLY A 141 -4.14 -2.97 -1.83
N PHE A 142 -2.84 -3.27 -1.78
CA PHE A 142 -1.84 -2.56 -2.55
C PHE A 142 -2.11 -2.61 -4.06
N SER A 143 -2.44 -3.78 -4.60
CA SER A 143 -2.72 -3.94 -6.03
C SER A 143 -3.93 -3.10 -6.48
N ILE A 144 -4.99 -3.06 -5.70
CA ILE A 144 -6.19 -2.25 -5.98
C ILE A 144 -5.82 -0.77 -5.97
N VAL A 145 -5.05 -0.31 -4.98
CA VAL A 145 -4.64 1.11 -4.89
C VAL A 145 -3.71 1.50 -6.03
N ALA A 146 -2.75 0.65 -6.40
CA ALA A 146 -1.85 0.90 -7.52
C ALA A 146 -2.61 1.00 -8.85
N LEU A 147 -3.57 0.11 -9.09
CA LEU A 147 -4.46 0.20 -10.25
C LEU A 147 -5.34 1.46 -10.20
N GLY A 148 -5.80 1.85 -9.02
CA GLY A 148 -6.52 3.10 -8.80
C GLY A 148 -5.69 4.33 -9.15
N VAL A 149 -4.42 4.36 -8.79
CA VAL A 149 -3.49 5.44 -9.16
C VAL A 149 -3.32 5.52 -10.68
N ILE A 150 -3.15 4.38 -11.37
CA ILE A 150 -3.10 4.34 -12.84
C ILE A 150 -4.39 4.88 -13.44
N PHE A 151 -5.53 4.41 -12.96
CA PHE A 151 -6.85 4.85 -13.43
C PHE A 151 -7.04 6.36 -13.26
N LEU A 152 -6.73 6.91 -12.09
CA LEU A 152 -6.80 8.34 -11.80
C LEU A 152 -5.86 9.14 -12.71
N ALA A 153 -4.63 8.65 -12.91
CA ALA A 153 -3.66 9.26 -13.80
C ALA A 153 -4.22 9.38 -15.22
N HIS A 154 -4.76 8.28 -15.75
CA HIS A 154 -5.34 8.26 -17.09
C HIS A 154 -6.61 9.10 -17.21
N ARG A 155 -7.45 9.11 -16.17
CA ARG A 155 -8.74 9.81 -16.20
C ARG A 155 -8.62 11.32 -16.09
N PHE A 156 -7.65 11.81 -15.30
CA PHE A 156 -7.58 13.22 -14.92
C PHE A 156 -6.30 13.94 -15.33
N PHE A 157 -5.22 13.22 -15.55
CA PHE A 157 -3.89 13.81 -15.71
C PHE A 157 -3.21 13.53 -17.06
N LEU A 158 -3.89 12.90 -18.02
CA LEU A 158 -3.34 12.80 -19.38
C LEU A 158 -3.22 14.17 -20.01
N ALA A 159 -2.07 14.44 -20.64
CA ALA A 159 -1.87 15.63 -21.46
C ALA A 159 -2.68 15.50 -22.76
N PRO A 160 -3.28 16.58 -23.26
CA PRO A 160 -3.85 16.57 -24.60
C PRO A 160 -2.76 16.22 -25.61
N PRO A 161 -3.05 15.45 -26.66
CA PRO A 161 -2.06 15.18 -27.70
C PRO A 161 -1.55 16.49 -28.28
N ALA A 162 -0.21 16.65 -28.32
CA ALA A 162 0.41 17.82 -28.87
C ALA A 162 0.12 17.85 -30.38
N GLY A 163 -0.80 18.70 -30.79
CA GLY A 163 -1.09 19.19 -32.14
C GLY A 163 -1.12 18.17 -33.25
N THR A 164 -2.31 17.74 -33.64
CA THR A 164 -2.73 17.65 -35.04
C THR A 164 -4.25 17.69 -35.07
N GLY A 165 -4.81 18.59 -35.87
CA GLY A 165 -6.25 18.71 -36.09
C GLY A 165 -6.85 17.40 -36.56
N LEU A 166 -8.08 17.16 -36.10
CA LEU A 166 -9.06 16.26 -36.67
C LEU A 166 -8.65 14.79 -36.82
N THR A 167 -8.71 14.07 -35.72
CA THR A 167 -9.40 12.76 -35.67
C THR A 167 -9.54 12.39 -34.18
N THR A 168 -10.75 12.26 -33.70
CA THR A 168 -11.12 11.60 -32.42
C THR A 168 -10.80 10.10 -32.52
N GLN A 169 -9.55 9.75 -32.75
CA GLN A 169 -9.10 8.41 -32.44
C GLN A 169 -8.85 8.39 -30.93
N HIS A 170 -9.65 7.62 -30.22
CA HIS A 170 -9.39 7.21 -28.85
C HIS A 170 -7.94 6.68 -28.79
N TYR A 171 -7.01 7.54 -28.40
CA TYR A 171 -5.64 7.16 -28.13
C TYR A 171 -5.65 6.40 -26.79
N PHE A 172 -5.96 5.13 -26.87
CA PHE A 172 -5.50 4.21 -25.84
C PHE A 172 -3.99 4.07 -26.08
N PRO A 173 -3.12 4.62 -25.20
CA PRO A 173 -1.70 4.29 -25.28
C PRO A 173 -1.65 2.78 -25.31
N ASN A 174 -0.85 2.23 -26.20
CA ASN A 174 -0.79 0.80 -26.50
C ASN A 174 -0.82 0.02 -25.20
N MET A 175 -1.98 -0.51 -24.85
CA MET A 175 -2.21 -1.31 -23.64
C MET A 175 -1.19 -2.47 -23.57
N ARG A 176 -0.71 -2.90 -24.76
CA ARG A 176 0.40 -3.86 -24.90
C ARG A 176 1.71 -3.34 -24.32
N SER A 177 2.04 -2.05 -24.46
CA SER A 177 3.29 -1.48 -23.88
C SER A 177 3.18 -1.31 -22.38
N ALA A 178 2.04 -0.88 -21.84
CA ALA A 178 1.80 -0.83 -20.41
C ALA A 178 1.78 -2.24 -19.79
N LEU A 179 1.11 -3.20 -20.44
CA LEU A 179 1.08 -4.59 -20.01
C LEU A 179 2.47 -5.23 -20.06
N SER A 180 3.29 -4.96 -21.09
CA SER A 180 4.65 -5.52 -21.17
C SER A 180 5.59 -5.04 -20.06
N LEU A 181 5.36 -3.82 -19.53
CA LEU A 181 6.11 -3.30 -18.37
C LEU A 181 5.56 -3.80 -17.04
N LEU A 182 4.25 -4.07 -16.95
CA LEU A 182 3.61 -4.61 -15.76
C LEU A 182 3.73 -6.13 -15.66
N THR A 183 3.85 -6.83 -16.80
CA THR A 183 3.96 -8.30 -16.84
C THR A 183 5.09 -8.85 -15.97
N PRO A 184 6.34 -8.35 -16.01
CA PRO A 184 7.40 -8.86 -15.14
C PRO A 184 7.14 -8.59 -13.66
N LEU A 185 6.53 -7.44 -13.33
CA LEU A 185 6.14 -7.13 -11.95
C LEU A 185 5.04 -8.09 -11.45
N LEU A 186 3.99 -8.28 -12.26
CA LEU A 186 2.90 -9.20 -11.96
C LEU A 186 3.38 -10.66 -11.92
N ALA A 187 4.30 -11.04 -12.81
CA ALA A 187 4.90 -12.38 -12.82
C ALA A 187 5.74 -12.62 -11.55
N MET A 188 6.53 -11.63 -11.14
CA MET A 188 7.32 -11.70 -9.91
C MET A 188 6.43 -11.79 -8.66
N MET A 189 5.33 -11.05 -8.63
CA MET A 189 4.34 -11.13 -7.57
C MET A 189 3.61 -12.47 -7.57
N ALA A 190 3.20 -12.98 -8.74
CA ALA A 190 2.55 -14.27 -8.87
C ALA A 190 3.46 -15.45 -8.46
N THR A 191 4.74 -15.42 -8.85
CA THR A 191 5.71 -16.45 -8.47
C THR A 191 6.01 -16.43 -6.97
N SER A 192 6.08 -15.25 -6.35
CA SER A 192 6.19 -15.12 -4.90
C SER A 192 4.97 -15.72 -4.18
N MET A 193 3.75 -15.46 -4.67
CA MET A 193 2.53 -16.05 -4.09
C MET A 193 2.48 -17.57 -4.22
N ILE A 194 2.83 -18.08 -5.40
CA ILE A 194 2.86 -19.53 -5.66
C ILE A 194 3.92 -20.18 -4.76
N GLY A 195 5.07 -19.53 -4.59
CA GLY A 195 6.13 -19.99 -3.71
C GLY A 195 5.67 -20.11 -2.26
N VAL A 196 5.01 -19.08 -1.71
CA VAL A 196 4.45 -19.09 -0.35
C VAL A 196 3.33 -20.14 -0.22
N ALA A 197 2.45 -20.26 -1.22
CA ALA A 197 1.37 -21.24 -1.20
C ALA A 197 1.85 -22.70 -1.29
N LEU A 198 2.97 -22.95 -1.99
CA LEU A 198 3.53 -24.29 -2.17
C LEU A 198 4.51 -24.69 -1.06
N SER A 199 5.14 -23.72 -0.38
CA SER A 199 6.10 -24.02 0.68
C SER A 199 5.47 -24.61 1.94
N GLY A 200 4.13 -24.52 2.08
CA GLY A 200 3.41 -25.01 3.25
C GLY A 200 3.82 -24.34 4.57
N ASP A 201 4.74 -23.40 4.50
CA ASP A 201 5.20 -22.59 5.62
C ASP A 201 4.18 -21.50 5.96
N PHE A 202 3.04 -21.92 6.48
CA PHE A 202 2.27 -21.11 7.41
C PHE A 202 2.94 -21.13 8.79
N ALA A 203 4.26 -21.15 8.82
CA ALA A 203 5.04 -21.03 10.03
C ALA A 203 5.11 -19.56 10.40
N PHE A 204 4.25 -19.19 11.33
CA PHE A 204 4.44 -18.28 12.43
C PHE A 204 5.60 -17.25 12.30
N LEU A 205 5.23 -16.02 12.02
CA LEU A 205 5.89 -14.85 12.60
C LEU A 205 4.80 -13.95 13.17
#